data_6189774eed4f6a00f02ebbf60a2c1dc1
#
_entry.id   6189774eed4f6a00f02ebbf60a2c1dc1
#
_cell.length_a   1.000
_cell.length_b   1.000
_cell.length_c   1.000
_cell.angle_alpha   90.00
_cell.angle_beta   90.00
_cell.angle_gamma   90.00
#
_symmetry.space_group_name_H-M   'P 1'
#
loop_
_entity.id
_entity.type
_entity.pdbx_description
1 polymer ?
#
loop_
_entity_poly.entity_id
_entity_poly.type
_entity_poly.pdbx_seq_one_letter_code
_entity_poly.pdbx_strand_id
1 'polypeptide(L)'
;MPELTHRHTFALPSYCKQLQTFDSVSSLLSAYRTDVPVYILGGGSNSIFIEDFDGLVLLNDIKGIDVKLGEDGVRLTVGGGENWHALVAYTVKQGWRGLENLALIPGSVGAAPIQNIGAYGLEVGERIEQVDVVSLDTGEQFSLSQQQCEFGYRDSIFKRREHSRWIVTHVHFFLPSDIAPVTQYAELDALSDPTAEDIFNTVIAVRQRKLPDPGLLGNAGSFFKNPVISTSHFGKLRQQYPSIPGYEVNATQTKVPAA
;
A
#
# COMPACT_ATOMS: atom_id res chain seq x y z
N MET A 1 0.97 29.70 5.09
CA MET A 1 1.45 28.32 5.29
C MET A 1 0.79 27.44 4.24
N PRO A 2 1.50 26.53 3.59
CA PRO A 2 0.90 25.58 2.65
C PRO A 2 -0.12 24.68 3.35
N GLU A 3 -1.23 24.41 2.65
CA GLU A 3 -2.33 23.59 3.15
C GLU A 3 -2.09 22.10 2.89
N LEU A 4 -2.42 21.26 3.87
CA LEU A 4 -2.32 19.79 3.81
C LEU A 4 -3.69 19.08 3.74
N THR A 5 -4.79 19.79 3.91
CA THR A 5 -6.16 19.24 3.96
C THR A 5 -6.45 18.25 2.81
N HIS A 6 -6.02 18.58 1.59
CA HIS A 6 -6.20 17.74 0.41
C HIS A 6 -4.99 16.85 0.09
N ARG A 7 -4.05 16.73 1.03
CA ARG A 7 -2.84 15.91 0.91
C ARG A 7 -2.93 14.60 1.68
N HIS A 8 -4.05 14.38 2.37
CA HIS A 8 -4.34 13.11 3.04
C HIS A 8 -5.84 12.79 2.96
N THR A 9 -6.18 11.49 2.92
CA THR A 9 -7.56 11.03 2.68
C THR A 9 -8.52 11.32 3.83
N PHE A 10 -8.02 11.64 5.03
CA PHE A 10 -8.86 12.03 6.16
C PHE A 10 -9.39 13.46 6.06
N ALA A 11 -8.73 14.30 5.26
CA ALA A 11 -9.14 15.67 4.92
C ALA A 11 -9.39 16.59 6.14
N LEU A 12 -8.66 16.40 7.24
CA LEU A 12 -8.67 17.34 8.35
C LEU A 12 -7.94 18.62 7.95
N PRO A 13 -8.49 19.82 8.28
CA PRO A 13 -7.79 21.08 8.07
C PRO A 13 -6.44 21.09 8.80
N SER A 14 -5.38 21.24 8.06
CA SER A 14 -4.02 21.30 8.59
C SER A 14 -3.08 21.99 7.60
N TYR A 15 -2.01 22.57 8.14
CA TYR A 15 -1.01 23.30 7.38
C TYR A 15 0.40 22.81 7.74
N CYS A 16 1.39 23.18 6.90
CA CYS A 16 2.81 22.97 7.24
C CYS A 16 3.60 24.26 7.02
N LYS A 17 4.81 24.37 7.60
CA LYS A 17 5.66 25.54 7.34
C LYS A 17 6.15 25.60 5.92
N GLN A 18 6.55 24.45 5.37
CA GLN A 18 7.07 24.33 4.01
C GLN A 18 6.53 23.06 3.37
N LEU A 19 6.23 23.15 2.06
CA LEU A 19 5.79 22.03 1.24
C LEU A 19 6.63 22.04 -0.05
N GLN A 20 7.31 20.95 -0.35
CA GLN A 20 8.08 20.78 -1.58
C GLN A 20 7.80 19.40 -2.19
N THR A 21 7.98 19.31 -3.50
CA THR A 21 7.86 18.05 -4.25
C THR A 21 9.24 17.64 -4.74
N PHE A 22 9.55 16.35 -4.70
CA PHE A 22 10.76 15.80 -5.31
C PHE A 22 10.37 14.75 -6.35
N ASP A 23 11.04 14.80 -7.50
CA ASP A 23 10.84 13.95 -8.68
C ASP A 23 12.03 13.02 -8.97
N SER A 24 13.07 13.12 -8.19
CA SER A 24 14.31 12.35 -8.31
C SER A 24 15.01 12.24 -6.96
N VAL A 25 15.94 11.29 -6.82
CA VAL A 25 16.81 11.19 -5.63
C VAL A 25 17.62 12.47 -5.44
N SER A 26 18.12 13.07 -6.53
CA SER A 26 18.88 14.33 -6.45
C SER A 26 18.05 15.46 -5.88
N SER A 27 16.80 15.64 -6.35
CA SER A 27 15.90 16.68 -5.84
C SER A 27 15.47 16.39 -4.38
N LEU A 28 15.27 15.12 -3.99
CA LEU A 28 15.01 14.73 -2.60
C LEU A 28 16.17 15.13 -1.67
N LEU A 29 17.40 14.73 -2.02
CA LEU A 29 18.58 15.01 -1.19
C LEU A 29 18.88 16.51 -1.12
N SER A 30 18.60 17.25 -2.19
CA SER A 30 18.74 18.72 -2.21
C SER A 30 17.70 19.45 -1.36
N ALA A 31 16.48 18.91 -1.29
CA ALA A 31 15.39 19.46 -0.52
C ALA A 31 15.43 19.05 0.97
N TYR A 32 16.03 17.90 1.28
CA TYR A 32 16.08 17.35 2.64
C TYR A 32 16.91 18.24 3.59
N ARG A 33 16.38 18.48 4.79
CA ARG A 33 16.99 19.31 5.81
C ARG A 33 17.05 18.57 7.14
N THR A 34 18.14 18.77 7.87
CA THR A 34 18.36 18.18 9.20
C THR A 34 18.08 19.15 10.34
N ASP A 35 17.95 20.43 10.04
CA ASP A 35 17.72 21.52 11.01
C ASP A 35 16.24 21.80 11.30
N VAL A 36 15.32 21.14 10.60
CA VAL A 36 13.87 21.22 10.81
C VAL A 36 13.25 19.82 10.79
N PRO A 37 12.09 19.62 11.42
CA PRO A 37 11.31 18.40 11.25
C PRO A 37 10.95 18.19 9.78
N VAL A 38 11.16 16.97 9.25
CA VAL A 38 10.80 16.61 7.87
C VAL A 38 9.85 15.43 7.88
N TYR A 39 8.78 15.52 7.09
CA TYR A 39 7.83 14.45 6.86
C TYR A 39 7.78 14.11 5.36
N ILE A 40 8.02 12.84 5.02
CA ILE A 40 7.91 12.35 3.64
C ILE A 40 6.48 11.84 3.45
N LEU A 41 5.78 12.42 2.49
CA LEU A 41 4.38 12.10 2.22
C LEU A 41 4.24 11.50 0.81
N GLY A 42 3.63 10.31 0.74
CA GLY A 42 3.16 9.74 -0.51
C GLY A 42 1.74 10.23 -0.83
N GLY A 43 0.82 9.32 -1.15
CA GLY A 43 -0.58 9.67 -1.42
C GLY A 43 -1.40 10.05 -0.18
N GLY A 44 -0.82 10.12 1.01
CA GLY A 44 -1.48 10.57 2.25
C GLY A 44 -2.61 9.68 2.76
N SER A 45 -2.75 8.47 2.24
CA SER A 45 -3.87 7.58 2.60
C SER A 45 -3.71 6.84 3.93
N ASN A 46 -2.52 6.92 4.53
CA ASN A 46 -2.21 6.34 5.84
C ASN A 46 -1.60 7.39 6.80
N SER A 47 -1.88 8.66 6.56
CA SER A 47 -1.40 9.79 7.34
C SER A 47 -2.57 10.62 7.82
N ILE A 48 -2.52 11.07 9.08
CA ILE A 48 -3.49 11.99 9.66
C ILE A 48 -2.72 13.13 10.32
N PHE A 49 -2.97 14.34 9.86
CA PHE A 49 -2.47 15.55 10.52
C PHE A 49 -3.54 16.06 11.46
N ILE A 50 -3.33 15.91 12.77
CA ILE A 50 -4.27 16.35 13.83
C ILE A 50 -3.99 17.78 14.28
N GLU A 51 -2.85 18.34 13.88
CA GLU A 51 -2.40 19.71 14.12
C GLU A 51 -1.51 20.16 12.96
N ASP A 52 -1.19 21.43 12.91
CA ASP A 52 -0.26 21.98 11.92
C ASP A 52 1.14 21.40 12.10
N PHE A 53 1.77 21.04 10.99
CA PHE A 53 3.12 20.47 11.01
C PHE A 53 4.18 21.58 10.99
N ASP A 54 4.90 21.70 12.10
CA ASP A 54 5.95 22.72 12.27
C ASP A 54 7.26 22.33 11.57
N GLY A 55 7.19 22.05 10.26
CA GLY A 55 8.33 21.57 9.49
C GLY A 55 8.13 21.58 7.98
N LEU A 56 8.97 20.82 7.32
CA LEU A 56 8.97 20.61 5.87
C LEU A 56 8.27 19.30 5.51
N VAL A 57 7.23 19.36 4.69
CA VAL A 57 6.63 18.18 4.06
C VAL A 57 7.21 18.02 2.66
N LEU A 58 7.76 16.85 2.36
CA LEU A 58 8.29 16.47 1.06
C LEU A 58 7.34 15.47 0.39
N LEU A 59 6.81 15.83 -0.76
CA LEU A 59 5.93 14.98 -1.56
C LEU A 59 6.74 14.13 -2.53
N ASN A 60 6.59 12.82 -2.49
CA ASN A 60 7.21 11.93 -3.46
C ASN A 60 6.43 11.97 -4.78
N ASP A 61 7.06 12.46 -5.83
CA ASP A 61 6.55 12.51 -7.20
C ASP A 61 7.52 11.88 -8.21
N ILE A 62 8.34 10.92 -7.77
CA ILE A 62 9.17 10.13 -8.68
C ILE A 62 8.24 9.28 -9.56
N LYS A 63 8.17 9.61 -10.84
CA LYS A 63 7.28 9.00 -11.83
C LYS A 63 8.01 8.05 -12.78
N GLY A 64 7.22 7.30 -13.51
CA GLY A 64 7.65 6.42 -14.58
C GLY A 64 7.28 4.96 -14.32
N ILE A 65 6.97 4.27 -15.42
CA ILE A 65 6.69 2.83 -15.45
C ILE A 65 7.53 2.25 -16.59
N ASP A 66 8.60 1.56 -16.24
CA ASP A 66 9.38 0.77 -17.19
C ASP A 66 8.84 -0.67 -17.22
N VAL A 67 8.67 -1.19 -18.44
CA VAL A 67 8.09 -2.50 -18.70
C VAL A 67 9.11 -3.40 -19.40
N LYS A 68 9.33 -4.59 -18.85
CA LYS A 68 10.12 -5.64 -19.50
C LYS A 68 9.24 -6.87 -19.67
N LEU A 69 8.93 -7.22 -20.92
CA LEU A 69 8.23 -8.44 -21.26
C LEU A 69 9.20 -9.60 -21.28
N GLY A 70 8.86 -10.69 -20.61
CA GLY A 70 9.60 -11.95 -20.59
C GLY A 70 8.68 -13.13 -20.98
N GLU A 71 9.26 -14.29 -21.24
CA GLU A 71 8.51 -15.52 -21.51
C GLU A 71 7.76 -16.00 -20.25
N ASP A 72 8.29 -15.71 -19.07
CA ASP A 72 7.77 -16.09 -17.75
C ASP A 72 6.75 -15.09 -17.17
N GLY A 73 6.62 -13.91 -17.77
CA GLY A 73 5.74 -12.85 -17.30
C GLY A 73 6.27 -11.45 -17.56
N VAL A 74 5.72 -10.48 -16.85
CA VAL A 74 6.03 -9.05 -17.01
C VAL A 74 6.72 -8.51 -15.77
N ARG A 75 7.82 -7.82 -15.95
CA ARG A 75 8.50 -7.07 -14.90
C ARG A 75 8.27 -5.58 -15.08
N LEU A 76 7.88 -4.93 -13.99
CA LEU A 76 7.61 -3.50 -13.97
C LEU A 76 8.56 -2.83 -12.98
N THR A 77 9.24 -1.77 -13.40
CA THR A 77 9.94 -0.84 -12.48
C THR A 77 9.13 0.44 -12.41
N VAL A 78 8.59 0.75 -11.24
CA VAL A 78 7.60 1.81 -11.07
C VAL A 78 8.08 2.84 -10.06
N GLY A 79 8.03 4.11 -10.44
CA GLY A 79 8.38 5.24 -9.59
C GLY A 79 7.48 5.32 -8.34
N GLY A 80 8.07 5.62 -7.19
CA GLY A 80 7.39 5.64 -5.89
C GLY A 80 6.27 6.68 -5.80
N GLY A 81 6.30 7.73 -6.62
CA GLY A 81 5.26 8.76 -6.71
C GLY A 81 4.08 8.40 -7.63
N GLU A 82 4.10 7.25 -8.32
CA GLU A 82 2.96 6.83 -9.13
C GLU A 82 1.74 6.52 -8.27
N ASN A 83 0.55 6.80 -8.82
CA ASN A 83 -0.70 6.46 -8.15
C ASN A 83 -0.93 4.95 -8.17
N TRP A 84 -1.18 4.35 -7.02
CA TRP A 84 -1.37 2.90 -6.89
C TRP A 84 -2.51 2.37 -7.77
N HIS A 85 -3.69 2.97 -7.68
CA HIS A 85 -4.84 2.49 -8.45
C HIS A 85 -4.65 2.66 -9.96
N ALA A 86 -3.99 3.73 -10.38
CA ALA A 86 -3.67 3.95 -11.79
C ALA A 86 -2.71 2.86 -12.31
N LEU A 87 -1.72 2.42 -11.51
CA LEU A 87 -0.86 1.29 -11.85
C LEU A 87 -1.66 0.01 -12.02
N VAL A 88 -2.56 -0.31 -11.06
CA VAL A 88 -3.43 -1.51 -11.14
C VAL A 88 -4.30 -1.47 -12.40
N ALA A 89 -4.95 -0.34 -12.67
CA ALA A 89 -5.77 -0.16 -13.88
C ALA A 89 -4.94 -0.30 -15.16
N TYR A 90 -3.70 0.20 -15.15
CA TYR A 90 -2.77 0.05 -16.28
C TYR A 90 -2.44 -1.43 -16.54
N THR A 91 -2.08 -2.20 -15.50
CA THR A 91 -1.75 -3.63 -15.66
C THR A 91 -2.93 -4.45 -16.16
N VAL A 92 -4.13 -4.22 -15.61
CA VAL A 92 -5.37 -4.87 -16.05
C VAL A 92 -5.68 -4.56 -17.52
N LYS A 93 -5.56 -3.29 -17.93
CA LYS A 93 -5.77 -2.86 -19.33
C LYS A 93 -4.79 -3.53 -20.31
N GLN A 94 -3.57 -3.85 -19.87
CA GLN A 94 -2.60 -4.59 -20.67
C GLN A 94 -2.86 -6.11 -20.66
N GLY A 95 -3.84 -6.60 -19.91
CA GLY A 95 -4.12 -8.01 -19.71
C GLY A 95 -3.15 -8.72 -18.74
N TRP A 96 -2.33 -7.97 -17.99
CA TRP A 96 -1.39 -8.53 -17.03
C TRP A 96 -2.09 -8.74 -15.68
N ARG A 97 -2.14 -9.98 -15.26
CA ARG A 97 -2.76 -10.41 -14.01
C ARG A 97 -1.77 -10.31 -12.85
N GLY A 98 -2.30 -10.07 -11.64
CA GLY A 98 -1.54 -10.18 -10.40
C GLY A 98 -1.69 -9.00 -9.44
N LEU A 99 -2.26 -7.84 -9.86
CA LEU A 99 -2.53 -6.69 -9.00
C LEU A 99 -4.02 -6.34 -8.88
N GLU A 100 -4.90 -6.95 -9.64
CA GLU A 100 -6.32 -6.64 -9.77
C GLU A 100 -7.09 -6.65 -8.44
N ASN A 101 -6.74 -7.56 -7.51
CA ASN A 101 -7.33 -7.65 -6.17
C ASN A 101 -7.05 -6.40 -5.31
N LEU A 102 -6.01 -5.65 -5.65
CA LEU A 102 -5.57 -4.46 -4.91
C LEU A 102 -6.11 -3.16 -5.53
N ALA A 103 -7.11 -3.28 -6.39
CA ALA A 103 -7.77 -2.14 -7.02
C ALA A 103 -8.37 -1.18 -6.00
N LEU A 104 -8.40 0.11 -6.34
CA LEU A 104 -9.01 1.20 -5.58
C LEU A 104 -8.43 1.36 -4.15
N ILE A 105 -7.28 0.77 -3.82
CA ILE A 105 -6.55 1.12 -2.61
C ILE A 105 -5.94 2.50 -2.86
N PRO A 106 -6.22 3.51 -2.01
CA PRO A 106 -5.66 4.84 -2.18
C PRO A 106 -4.19 4.87 -1.77
N GLY A 107 -3.42 5.76 -2.37
CA GLY A 107 -2.01 5.95 -2.04
C GLY A 107 -1.08 5.91 -3.24
N SER A 108 0.22 5.90 -2.98
CA SER A 108 1.27 5.83 -4.00
C SER A 108 1.98 4.47 -4.00
N VAL A 109 2.64 4.16 -5.11
CA VAL A 109 3.41 2.93 -5.29
C VAL A 109 4.52 2.80 -4.24
N GLY A 110 5.26 3.87 -3.95
CA GLY A 110 6.31 3.84 -2.93
C GLY A 110 5.81 3.66 -1.50
N ALA A 111 4.52 3.94 -1.23
CA ALA A 111 3.91 3.68 0.08
C ALA A 111 3.39 2.23 0.20
N ALA A 112 3.17 1.54 -0.91
CA ALA A 112 2.60 0.19 -0.93
C ALA A 112 3.43 -0.84 -0.15
N PRO A 113 4.77 -0.94 -0.30
CA PRO A 113 5.60 -1.88 0.45
C PRO A 113 5.71 -1.56 1.95
N ILE A 114 5.53 -0.29 2.37
CA ILE A 114 5.75 0.12 3.76
C ILE A 114 4.93 -0.72 4.74
N GLN A 115 3.66 -0.90 4.48
CA GLN A 115 2.78 -1.72 5.30
C GLN A 115 2.29 -2.97 4.57
N ASN A 116 2.97 -3.37 3.50
CA ASN A 116 2.57 -4.51 2.69
C ASN A 116 1.06 -4.47 2.42
N ILE A 117 0.62 -3.48 1.62
CA ILE A 117 -0.82 -3.31 1.36
C ILE A 117 -1.44 -4.61 0.87
N GLY A 118 -2.65 -4.90 1.32
CA GLY A 118 -3.31 -6.14 0.97
C GLY A 118 -4.82 -6.05 1.10
N ALA A 119 -5.50 -6.69 0.18
CA ALA A 119 -6.95 -6.79 0.15
C ALA A 119 -7.36 -8.02 -0.69
N TYR A 120 -8.55 -8.54 -0.43
CA TYR A 120 -9.19 -9.59 -1.24
C TYR A 120 -8.28 -10.80 -1.53
N GLY A 121 -7.56 -11.25 -0.49
CA GLY A 121 -6.73 -12.47 -0.55
C GLY A 121 -5.31 -12.28 -1.09
N LEU A 122 -4.92 -11.06 -1.47
CA LEU A 122 -3.59 -10.76 -1.99
C LEU A 122 -2.88 -9.72 -1.11
N GLU A 123 -1.59 -9.89 -0.89
CA GLU A 123 -0.69 -8.88 -0.35
C GLU A 123 0.33 -8.46 -1.42
N VAL A 124 0.65 -7.16 -1.49
CA VAL A 124 1.52 -6.61 -2.55
C VAL A 124 2.92 -7.22 -2.53
N GLY A 125 3.42 -7.58 -1.36
CA GLY A 125 4.71 -8.24 -1.20
C GLY A 125 4.87 -9.55 -1.98
N GLU A 126 3.75 -10.23 -2.33
CA GLU A 126 3.77 -11.43 -3.17
C GLU A 126 4.10 -11.14 -4.64
N ARG A 127 4.05 -9.87 -5.04
CA ARG A 127 4.30 -9.41 -6.42
C ARG A 127 5.53 -8.51 -6.53
N ILE A 128 6.13 -8.14 -5.41
CA ILE A 128 7.36 -7.34 -5.37
C ILE A 128 8.57 -8.25 -5.47
N GLU A 129 9.45 -8.01 -6.44
CA GLU A 129 10.77 -8.64 -6.54
C GLU A 129 11.83 -7.86 -5.76
N GLN A 130 11.75 -6.52 -5.82
CA GLN A 130 12.77 -5.63 -5.28
C GLN A 130 12.17 -4.26 -4.95
N VAL A 131 12.76 -3.57 -3.99
CA VAL A 131 12.44 -2.18 -3.63
C VAL A 131 13.73 -1.37 -3.61
N ASP A 132 13.77 -0.28 -4.40
CA ASP A 132 14.88 0.66 -4.39
C ASP A 132 14.63 1.74 -3.36
N VAL A 133 15.64 2.03 -2.58
CA VAL A 133 15.59 2.99 -1.48
C VAL A 133 16.79 3.93 -1.49
N VAL A 134 16.61 5.09 -0.91
CA VAL A 134 17.69 6.00 -0.55
C VAL A 134 17.67 6.27 0.96
N SER A 135 18.83 6.21 1.58
CA SER A 135 19.00 6.62 2.98
C SER A 135 19.16 8.13 3.08
N LEU A 136 18.30 8.80 3.83
CA LEU A 136 18.44 10.24 4.10
C LEU A 136 19.63 10.57 5.02
N ASP A 137 20.15 9.58 5.75
CA ASP A 137 21.31 9.79 6.64
C ASP A 137 22.61 9.86 5.87
N THR A 138 22.74 9.04 4.80
CA THR A 138 24.01 8.88 4.07
C THR A 138 23.93 9.35 2.62
N GLY A 139 22.71 9.49 2.05
CA GLY A 139 22.49 9.68 0.62
C GLY A 139 22.72 8.43 -0.23
N GLU A 140 23.07 7.30 0.40
CA GLU A 140 23.30 6.03 -0.28
C GLU A 140 22.02 5.48 -0.89
N GLN A 141 22.11 5.00 -2.13
CA GLN A 141 21.03 4.30 -2.82
C GLN A 141 21.35 2.81 -2.85
N PHE A 142 20.39 1.99 -2.50
CA PHE A 142 20.51 0.54 -2.52
C PHE A 142 19.16 -0.11 -2.79
N SER A 143 19.18 -1.40 -3.10
CA SER A 143 18.00 -2.19 -3.39
C SER A 143 17.84 -3.31 -2.38
N LEU A 144 16.60 -3.58 -1.99
CA LEU A 144 16.22 -4.68 -1.12
C LEU A 144 15.42 -5.72 -1.92
N SER A 145 15.84 -6.97 -1.90
CA SER A 145 15.04 -8.06 -2.46
C SER A 145 13.74 -8.26 -1.67
N GLN A 146 12.78 -8.98 -2.25
CA GLN A 146 11.54 -9.35 -1.55
C GLN A 146 11.82 -9.94 -0.16
N GLN A 147 12.78 -10.84 -0.06
CA GLN A 147 13.14 -11.46 1.22
C GLN A 147 13.70 -10.45 2.24
N GLN A 148 14.54 -9.51 1.79
CA GLN A 148 15.11 -8.46 2.65
C GLN A 148 14.06 -7.42 3.08
N CYS A 149 12.95 -7.28 2.36
CA CYS A 149 11.83 -6.42 2.75
C CYS A 149 11.04 -6.97 3.95
N GLU A 150 11.23 -8.25 4.33
CA GLU A 150 10.60 -8.89 5.49
C GLU A 150 9.08 -8.65 5.55
N PHE A 151 8.40 -8.83 4.41
CA PHE A 151 6.97 -8.60 4.32
C PHE A 151 6.18 -9.52 5.24
N GLY A 152 5.27 -8.93 5.99
CA GLY A 152 4.31 -9.61 6.86
C GLY A 152 2.95 -8.96 6.81
N TYR A 153 1.99 -9.50 7.56
CA TYR A 153 0.63 -8.93 7.61
C TYR A 153 0.63 -7.48 8.14
N ARG A 154 0.44 -6.52 7.24
CA ARG A 154 0.53 -5.08 7.52
C ARG A 154 1.88 -4.68 8.12
N ASP A 155 2.95 -5.34 7.68
CA ASP A 155 4.29 -5.15 8.19
C ASP A 155 5.36 -5.31 7.12
N SER A 156 6.52 -4.65 7.34
CA SER A 156 7.74 -4.78 6.56
C SER A 156 8.93 -4.20 7.33
N ILE A 157 10.13 -4.39 6.81
CA ILE A 157 11.36 -3.77 7.33
C ILE A 157 11.26 -2.22 7.40
N PHE A 158 10.51 -1.60 6.47
CA PHE A 158 10.36 -0.14 6.39
C PHE A 158 9.60 0.47 7.58
N LYS A 159 8.90 -0.33 8.39
CA LYS A 159 8.21 0.14 9.61
C LYS A 159 9.11 0.14 10.83
N ARG A 160 10.30 -0.38 10.73
CA ARG A 160 11.26 -0.38 11.83
C ARG A 160 11.80 1.02 12.04
N ARG A 161 11.95 1.40 13.31
CA ARG A 161 12.38 2.75 13.68
C ARG A 161 13.75 3.11 13.11
N GLU A 162 14.67 2.16 13.07
CA GLU A 162 16.03 2.30 12.51
C GLU A 162 16.03 2.58 11.00
N HIS A 163 14.95 2.22 10.29
CA HIS A 163 14.80 2.43 8.84
C HIS A 163 13.82 3.56 8.50
N SER A 164 13.41 4.35 9.49
CA SER A 164 12.47 5.48 9.30
C SER A 164 12.97 6.58 8.35
N ARG A 165 14.27 6.56 8.02
CA ARG A 165 14.91 7.48 7.08
C ARG A 165 15.24 6.83 5.72
N TRP A 166 14.71 5.66 5.46
CA TRP A 166 14.77 5.01 4.17
C TRP A 166 13.56 5.42 3.35
N ILE A 167 13.79 6.00 2.19
CA ILE A 167 12.75 6.47 1.29
C ILE A 167 12.69 5.58 0.08
N VAL A 168 11.53 5.00 -0.17
CA VAL A 168 11.28 4.17 -1.35
C VAL A 168 11.23 5.08 -2.59
N THR A 169 12.09 4.79 -3.54
CA THR A 169 12.19 5.53 -4.82
C THR A 169 11.50 4.78 -5.95
N HIS A 170 11.73 3.46 -6.07
CA HIS A 170 11.08 2.61 -7.05
C HIS A 170 10.67 1.28 -6.44
N VAL A 171 9.66 0.66 -7.04
CA VAL A 171 9.22 -0.70 -6.69
C VAL A 171 9.23 -1.55 -7.95
N HIS A 172 9.86 -2.71 -7.87
CA HIS A 172 9.94 -3.67 -8.95
C HIS A 172 8.93 -4.79 -8.71
N PHE A 173 8.03 -4.97 -9.66
CA PHE A 173 7.01 -6.00 -9.62
C PHE A 173 7.31 -7.10 -10.64
N PHE A 174 6.97 -8.32 -10.29
CA PHE A 174 6.87 -9.43 -11.23
C PHE A 174 5.44 -9.96 -11.29
N LEU A 175 4.90 -10.01 -12.48
CA LEU A 175 3.56 -10.51 -12.78
C LEU A 175 3.72 -11.76 -13.68
N PRO A 176 3.67 -12.98 -13.13
CA PRO A 176 3.81 -14.21 -13.89
C PRO A 176 2.70 -14.38 -14.94
N SER A 177 3.03 -14.93 -16.12
CA SER A 177 2.05 -15.15 -17.19
C SER A 177 1.03 -16.23 -16.87
N ASP A 178 1.38 -17.20 -16.02
CA ASP A 178 0.57 -18.37 -15.65
C ASP A 178 -0.07 -18.27 -14.26
N ILE A 179 -0.13 -17.06 -13.67
CA ILE A 179 -0.67 -16.89 -12.34
C ILE A 179 -2.19 -17.16 -12.28
N ALA A 180 -2.57 -18.01 -11.34
CA ALA A 180 -3.97 -18.28 -11.08
C ALA A 180 -4.69 -17.06 -10.48
N PRO A 181 -6.00 -16.87 -10.79
CA PRO A 181 -6.79 -15.81 -10.17
C PRO A 181 -6.93 -16.04 -8.67
N VAL A 182 -6.82 -14.97 -7.87
CA VAL A 182 -7.07 -15.01 -6.43
C VAL A 182 -8.54 -14.66 -6.19
N THR A 183 -9.37 -15.67 -5.98
CA THR A 183 -10.83 -15.50 -5.80
C THR A 183 -11.35 -15.97 -4.45
N GLN A 184 -10.50 -16.50 -3.57
CA GLN A 184 -10.86 -17.06 -2.25
C GLN A 184 -11.29 -15.98 -1.24
N TYR A 185 -12.13 -15.06 -1.67
CA TYR A 185 -12.70 -14.01 -0.82
C TYR A 185 -14.17 -13.81 -1.17
N ALA A 186 -15.04 -13.71 -0.18
CA ALA A 186 -16.49 -13.87 -0.24
C ALA A 186 -17.19 -13.37 -1.53
N GLU A 187 -16.87 -12.15 -1.98
CA GLU A 187 -17.53 -11.60 -3.17
C GLU A 187 -16.88 -12.04 -4.49
N LEU A 188 -15.64 -12.53 -4.46
CA LEU A 188 -14.93 -13.02 -5.64
C LEU A 188 -15.14 -14.52 -5.85
N ASP A 189 -15.50 -15.27 -4.81
CA ASP A 189 -15.71 -16.72 -4.82
C ASP A 189 -16.88 -17.13 -5.76
N ALA A 190 -17.79 -16.19 -6.02
CA ALA A 190 -18.90 -16.41 -6.94
C ALA A 190 -18.51 -16.29 -8.42
N LEU A 191 -17.31 -15.83 -8.74
CA LEU A 191 -16.83 -15.68 -10.12
C LEU A 191 -16.34 -17.03 -10.66
N SER A 192 -16.85 -17.44 -11.82
CA SER A 192 -16.40 -18.64 -12.52
C SER A 192 -15.37 -18.27 -13.58
N ASP A 193 -14.14 -18.78 -13.45
CA ASP A 193 -13.01 -18.52 -14.37
C ASP A 193 -12.83 -17.03 -14.75
N PRO A 194 -12.67 -16.13 -13.75
CA PRO A 194 -12.66 -14.71 -14.00
C PRO A 194 -11.39 -14.24 -14.71
N THR A 195 -11.53 -13.25 -15.56
CA THR A 195 -10.43 -12.46 -16.09
C THR A 195 -9.88 -11.50 -15.01
N ALA A 196 -8.71 -10.90 -15.25
CA ALA A 196 -8.20 -9.84 -14.38
C ALA A 196 -9.18 -8.64 -14.32
N GLU A 197 -9.83 -8.33 -15.43
CA GLU A 197 -10.82 -7.24 -15.51
C GLU A 197 -12.09 -7.55 -14.69
N ASP A 198 -12.58 -8.79 -14.68
CA ASP A 198 -13.72 -9.19 -13.86
C ASP A 198 -13.45 -9.03 -12.38
N ILE A 199 -12.26 -9.46 -11.92
CA ILE A 199 -11.82 -9.29 -10.53
C ILE A 199 -11.68 -7.81 -10.21
N PHE A 200 -10.99 -7.04 -11.05
CA PHE A 200 -10.78 -5.59 -10.87
C PHE A 200 -12.11 -4.84 -10.72
N ASN A 201 -13.07 -5.08 -11.62
CA ASN A 201 -14.37 -4.43 -11.59
C ASN A 201 -15.19 -4.83 -10.35
N THR A 202 -15.14 -6.13 -9.98
CA THR A 202 -15.83 -6.63 -8.79
C THR A 202 -15.25 -6.00 -7.52
N VAL A 203 -13.92 -5.95 -7.40
CA VAL A 203 -13.25 -5.30 -6.25
C VAL A 203 -13.64 -3.84 -6.15
N ILE A 204 -13.65 -3.09 -7.26
CA ILE A 204 -14.07 -1.69 -7.27
C ILE A 204 -15.52 -1.56 -6.77
N ALA A 205 -16.45 -2.35 -7.33
CA ALA A 205 -17.85 -2.30 -6.93
C ALA A 205 -18.05 -2.60 -5.44
N VAL A 206 -17.35 -3.61 -4.91
CA VAL A 206 -17.41 -3.97 -3.49
C VAL A 206 -16.86 -2.85 -2.62
N ARG A 207 -15.72 -2.27 -2.99
CA ARG A 207 -15.10 -1.18 -2.23
C ARG A 207 -15.95 0.07 -2.21
N GLN A 208 -16.51 0.48 -3.35
CA GLN A 208 -17.41 1.64 -3.45
C GLN A 208 -18.68 1.46 -2.62
N ARG A 209 -19.19 0.23 -2.49
CA ARG A 209 -20.34 -0.07 -1.63
C ARG A 209 -20.00 -0.01 -0.14
N LYS A 210 -18.77 -0.44 0.24
CA LYS A 210 -18.36 -0.59 1.66
C LYS A 210 -17.66 0.65 2.23
N LEU A 211 -17.00 1.44 1.40
CA LEU A 211 -16.17 2.56 1.83
C LEU A 211 -16.60 3.84 1.11
N PRO A 212 -16.81 4.94 1.83
CA PRO A 212 -17.07 6.22 1.16
C PRO A 212 -15.82 6.65 0.36
N ASP A 213 -16.06 7.34 -0.75
CA ASP A 213 -14.98 7.97 -1.53
C ASP A 213 -14.32 9.06 -0.68
N PRO A 214 -13.01 8.97 -0.38
CA PRO A 214 -12.33 9.99 0.41
C PRO A 214 -12.29 11.36 -0.26
N GLY A 215 -12.51 11.44 -1.57
CA GLY A 215 -12.69 12.72 -2.28
C GLY A 215 -14.01 13.42 -1.98
N LEU A 216 -15.02 12.67 -1.51
CA LEU A 216 -16.34 13.20 -1.13
C LEU A 216 -16.51 13.29 0.40
N LEU A 217 -15.99 12.30 1.11
CA LEU A 217 -16.04 12.23 2.57
C LEU A 217 -14.71 11.74 3.11
N GLY A 218 -13.95 12.64 3.74
CA GLY A 218 -12.67 12.33 4.34
C GLY A 218 -12.78 11.14 5.30
N ASN A 219 -11.93 10.13 5.09
CA ASN A 219 -11.92 8.92 5.90
C ASN A 219 -10.54 8.24 5.87
N ALA A 220 -10.32 7.34 6.83
CA ALA A 220 -9.10 6.54 6.95
C ALA A 220 -9.27 5.10 6.43
N GLY A 221 -10.38 4.80 5.76
CA GLY A 221 -10.71 3.44 5.34
C GLY A 221 -10.82 2.49 6.55
N SER A 222 -10.31 1.27 6.41
CA SER A 222 -10.24 0.31 7.53
C SER A 222 -9.11 0.68 8.47
N PHE A 223 -9.45 1.42 9.53
CA PHE A 223 -8.49 1.99 10.48
C PHE A 223 -7.81 0.95 11.36
N PHE A 224 -8.56 -0.04 11.84
CA PHE A 224 -8.03 -1.04 12.75
C PHE A 224 -7.39 -2.22 11.99
N LYS A 225 -6.22 -2.64 12.46
CA LYS A 225 -5.61 -3.90 12.02
C LYS A 225 -6.39 -5.06 12.63
N ASN A 226 -6.77 -6.05 11.81
CA ASN A 226 -7.43 -7.26 12.29
C ASN A 226 -6.47 -8.04 13.20
N PRO A 227 -6.80 -8.29 14.49
CA PRO A 227 -5.92 -9.03 15.36
C PRO A 227 -5.85 -10.51 14.96
N VAL A 228 -4.65 -11.06 15.09
CA VAL A 228 -4.42 -12.51 15.01
C VAL A 228 -4.32 -13.02 16.44
N ILE A 229 -5.23 -13.90 16.83
CA ILE A 229 -5.33 -14.46 18.18
C ILE A 229 -5.23 -15.99 18.13
N SER A 230 -5.00 -16.63 19.28
CA SER A 230 -5.00 -18.09 19.32
C SER A 230 -6.39 -18.66 19.01
N THR A 231 -6.43 -19.82 18.32
CA THR A 231 -7.68 -20.53 18.01
C THR A 231 -8.49 -20.84 19.29
N SER A 232 -7.80 -21.12 20.41
CA SER A 232 -8.45 -21.32 21.71
C SER A 232 -9.12 -20.04 22.25
N HIS A 233 -8.48 -18.88 22.09
CA HIS A 233 -9.07 -17.58 22.46
C HIS A 233 -10.27 -17.26 21.56
N PHE A 234 -10.15 -17.49 20.26
CA PHE A 234 -11.27 -17.32 19.33
C PHE A 234 -12.45 -18.21 19.69
N GLY A 235 -12.22 -19.47 20.11
CA GLY A 235 -13.26 -20.38 20.59
C GLY A 235 -14.04 -19.83 21.81
N LYS A 236 -13.35 -19.17 22.75
CA LYS A 236 -14.00 -18.48 23.88
C LYS A 236 -14.83 -17.27 23.42
N LEU A 237 -14.31 -16.47 22.49
CA LEU A 237 -15.06 -15.35 21.93
C LEU A 237 -16.33 -15.82 21.20
N ARG A 238 -16.28 -16.93 20.44
CA ARG A 238 -17.46 -17.49 19.78
C ARG A 238 -18.53 -18.00 20.74
N GLN A 239 -18.17 -18.44 21.94
CA GLN A 239 -19.16 -18.77 22.96
C GLN A 239 -19.94 -17.54 23.43
N GLN A 240 -19.29 -16.39 23.54
CA GLN A 240 -19.91 -15.13 23.93
C GLN A 240 -20.57 -14.39 22.75
N TYR A 241 -19.98 -14.50 21.58
CA TYR A 241 -20.43 -13.84 20.33
C TYR A 241 -20.52 -14.88 19.20
N PRO A 242 -21.61 -15.66 19.09
CA PRO A 242 -21.71 -16.80 18.16
C PRO A 242 -21.52 -16.44 16.68
N SER A 243 -21.87 -15.19 16.28
CA SER A 243 -21.78 -14.71 14.92
C SER A 243 -20.45 -14.03 14.58
N ILE A 244 -19.48 -13.95 15.53
CA ILE A 244 -18.19 -13.31 15.25
C ILE A 244 -17.45 -14.06 14.13
N PRO A 245 -17.10 -13.37 13.04
CA PRO A 245 -16.34 -14.01 11.97
C PRO A 245 -14.89 -14.24 12.36
N GLY A 246 -14.27 -15.26 11.80
CA GLY A 246 -12.85 -15.55 12.00
C GLY A 246 -12.29 -16.30 10.81
N TYR A 247 -11.08 -15.93 10.44
CA TYR A 247 -10.35 -16.51 9.32
C TYR A 247 -9.14 -17.26 9.85
N GLU A 248 -9.04 -18.55 9.56
CA GLU A 248 -7.90 -19.36 9.95
C GLU A 248 -6.62 -18.83 9.27
N VAL A 249 -5.60 -18.61 10.08
CA VAL A 249 -4.26 -18.24 9.60
C VAL A 249 -3.38 -19.49 9.54
N ASN A 250 -3.49 -20.32 10.59
CA ASN A 250 -2.88 -21.64 10.69
C ASN A 250 -3.61 -22.44 11.77
N ALA A 251 -3.15 -23.68 12.04
CA ALA A 251 -3.77 -24.57 13.02
C ALA A 251 -3.93 -23.99 14.44
N THR A 252 -3.14 -22.98 14.80
CA THR A 252 -3.12 -22.41 16.16
C THR A 252 -3.60 -20.95 16.22
N GLN A 253 -3.83 -20.30 15.08
CA GLN A 253 -4.11 -18.88 15.00
C GLN A 253 -5.30 -18.56 14.09
N THR A 254 -6.13 -17.63 14.53
CA THR A 254 -7.29 -17.11 13.81
C THR A 254 -7.21 -15.58 13.75
N LYS A 255 -7.41 -15.02 12.55
CA LYS A 255 -7.53 -13.58 12.33
C LYS A 255 -9.00 -13.18 12.50
N VAL A 256 -9.27 -12.18 13.33
CA VAL A 256 -10.62 -11.69 13.64
C VAL A 256 -10.79 -10.30 13.04
N PRO A 257 -11.85 -10.05 12.25
CA PRO A 257 -12.16 -8.70 11.79
C PRO A 257 -12.33 -7.74 12.97
N ALA A 258 -11.74 -6.55 12.84
CA ALA A 258 -11.81 -5.49 13.86
C ALA A 258 -12.89 -4.44 13.53
N ALA A 259 -13.55 -4.55 12.38
CA ALA A 259 -14.63 -3.68 11.92
C ALA A 259 -15.68 -4.50 11.17
#